data_e9a463c3c8052056ef95eb6e3af83d7c
#
_entry.id   e9a463c3c8052056ef95eb6e3af83d7c
#
_cell.length_a   1.000
_cell.length_b   1.000
_cell.length_c   1.000
_cell.angle_alpha   90.00
_cell.angle_beta   90.00
_cell.angle_gamma   90.00
#
_symmetry.space_group_name_H-M   'P 1'
#
loop_
_entity.id
_entity.type
_entity.pdbx_description
1 polymer ?
#
loop_
_entity_poly.entity_id
_entity_poly.type
_entity_poly.pdbx_seq_one_letter_code
_entity_poly.pdbx_strand_id
1 'polypeptide(L)'
;MKITKKQVDKYACSGGREWFAAKFPQGGEYGEIIQALNADRHYEWARWGASQAYELFLLGKTTSEFIGAETAATDAMVDELNSIEFPPDQVDVSSDKGEDGARIGSSGNGAQIGSSGNGARIGSSGYGARIGSSGNDARIGSSGNDAQIGSSGYGAQIGSSGNDAQIGSSGNGAQIGSSGNGARIGSSGYDARIGSSGNDAQIGSSGNGAQIGSSGNDAQIGSSGYGARIGSSGNDAQIGSSGNDARIEAAGENSVVAAAGSIARLVLGEGGCAAVPYHDGERTRFALAVVGENGIQAGVAYSVDDNGQFVEIEE
;
A
#
# COMPACT_ATOMS: atom_id res chain seq x y z
N MET A 1 -4.63 14.38 -9.31
CA MET A 1 -3.28 14.89 -8.99
C MET A 1 -2.38 14.71 -10.20
N LYS A 2 -1.93 15.82 -10.79
CA LYS A 2 -1.33 15.83 -12.11
C LYS A 2 0.20 15.68 -12.08
N ILE A 3 0.72 14.67 -12.75
CA ILE A 3 2.15 14.49 -13.00
C ILE A 3 2.50 15.16 -14.34
N THR A 4 3.51 16.02 -14.31
CA THR A 4 3.95 16.79 -15.46
C THR A 4 5.15 16.13 -16.16
N LYS A 5 5.30 16.40 -17.48
CA LYS A 5 6.46 15.94 -18.23
C LYS A 5 7.79 16.37 -17.59
N LYS A 6 7.86 17.60 -17.03
CA LYS A 6 9.07 18.11 -16.37
C LYS A 6 9.50 17.26 -15.17
N GLN A 7 8.54 16.74 -14.40
CA GLN A 7 8.82 15.83 -13.27
C GLN A 7 9.35 14.49 -13.77
N VAL A 8 8.71 13.92 -14.80
CA VAL A 8 9.15 12.66 -15.40
C VAL A 8 10.53 12.78 -16.04
N ASP A 9 10.80 13.86 -16.77
CA ASP A 9 12.10 14.10 -17.40
C ASP A 9 13.24 14.21 -16.38
N LYS A 10 12.96 14.66 -15.16
CA LYS A 10 13.95 14.82 -14.10
C LYS A 10 14.35 13.48 -13.46
N TYR A 11 13.42 12.55 -13.34
CA TYR A 11 13.60 11.37 -12.48
C TYR A 11 13.53 10.03 -13.23
N ALA A 12 12.85 9.94 -14.39
CA ALA A 12 12.66 8.68 -15.10
C ALA A 12 13.82 8.31 -16.03
N CYS A 13 13.99 7.01 -16.29
CA CYS A 13 14.90 6.49 -17.31
C CYS A 13 14.44 6.90 -18.73
N SER A 14 15.31 6.74 -19.73
CA SER A 14 15.01 7.13 -21.13
C SER A 14 13.73 6.47 -21.66
N GLY A 15 13.58 5.15 -21.49
CA GLY A 15 12.39 4.42 -21.93
C GLY A 15 11.11 4.89 -21.22
N GLY A 16 11.17 5.16 -19.92
CA GLY A 16 10.02 5.71 -19.17
C GLY A 16 9.61 7.10 -19.65
N ARG A 17 10.58 7.97 -19.99
CA ARG A 17 10.30 9.30 -20.57
C ARG A 17 9.66 9.21 -21.95
N GLU A 18 10.13 8.34 -22.80
CA GLU A 18 9.59 8.12 -24.15
C GLU A 18 8.17 7.58 -24.08
N TRP A 19 7.93 6.57 -23.22
CA TRP A 19 6.60 6.01 -23.00
C TRP A 19 5.63 7.08 -22.47
N PHE A 20 6.05 7.85 -21.45
CA PHE A 20 5.21 8.91 -20.87
C PHE A 20 4.88 9.99 -21.88
N ALA A 21 5.86 10.44 -22.67
CA ALA A 21 5.65 11.45 -23.70
C ALA A 21 4.68 11.00 -24.79
N ALA A 22 4.67 9.71 -25.11
CA ALA A 22 3.74 9.12 -26.08
C ALA A 22 2.32 9.00 -25.54
N LYS A 23 2.15 8.55 -24.30
CA LYS A 23 0.83 8.32 -23.69
C LYS A 23 0.22 9.58 -23.06
N PHE A 24 1.03 10.42 -22.45
CA PHE A 24 0.62 11.60 -21.68
C PHE A 24 1.38 12.87 -22.08
N PRO A 25 1.25 13.33 -23.32
CA PRO A 25 2.03 14.46 -23.85
C PRO A 25 1.77 15.79 -23.12
N GLN A 26 0.61 15.93 -22.47
CA GLN A 26 0.22 17.10 -21.68
C GLN A 26 0.31 16.86 -20.16
N GLY A 27 0.97 15.78 -19.74
CA GLY A 27 0.89 15.27 -18.38
C GLY A 27 -0.40 14.47 -18.15
N GLY A 28 -0.49 13.73 -17.05
CA GLY A 28 -1.62 12.88 -16.72
C GLY A 28 -1.89 12.86 -15.22
N GLU A 29 -3.07 12.43 -14.84
CA GLU A 29 -3.39 12.16 -13.44
C GLU A 29 -2.63 10.93 -12.95
N TYR A 30 -2.18 10.97 -11.69
CA TYR A 30 -1.37 9.90 -11.10
C TYR A 30 -1.99 8.51 -11.28
N GLY A 31 -3.27 8.35 -10.93
CA GLY A 31 -3.99 7.09 -11.06
C GLY A 31 -4.04 6.56 -12.49
N GLU A 32 -4.31 7.44 -13.47
CA GLU A 32 -4.34 7.09 -14.89
C GLU A 32 -2.99 6.60 -15.40
N ILE A 33 -1.90 7.25 -14.94
CA ILE A 33 -0.53 6.86 -15.31
C ILE A 33 -0.18 5.48 -14.76
N ILE A 34 -0.49 5.21 -13.48
CA ILE A 34 -0.23 3.91 -12.86
C ILE A 34 -1.04 2.81 -13.54
N GLN A 35 -2.33 3.06 -13.82
CA GLN A 35 -3.18 2.12 -14.55
C GLN A 35 -2.64 1.83 -15.96
N ALA A 36 -2.22 2.86 -16.71
CA ALA A 36 -1.66 2.69 -18.04
C ALA A 36 -0.33 1.92 -18.03
N LEU A 37 0.54 2.16 -17.03
CA LEU A 37 1.78 1.40 -16.83
C LEU A 37 1.50 -0.08 -16.56
N ASN A 38 0.52 -0.36 -15.72
CA ASN A 38 0.11 -1.73 -15.41
C ASN A 38 -0.51 -2.42 -16.64
N ALA A 39 -1.37 -1.73 -17.40
CA ALA A 39 -1.97 -2.23 -18.63
C ALA A 39 -0.91 -2.57 -19.71
N ASP A 40 0.12 -1.72 -19.85
CA ASP A 40 1.24 -1.95 -20.76
C ASP A 40 2.31 -2.90 -20.19
N ARG A 41 2.08 -3.49 -18.99
CA ARG A 41 2.97 -4.42 -18.29
C ARG A 41 4.32 -3.81 -17.87
N HIS A 42 4.40 -2.51 -17.70
CA HIS A 42 5.57 -1.81 -17.18
C HIS A 42 5.56 -1.72 -15.65
N TYR A 43 5.43 -2.87 -14.97
CA TYR A 43 5.23 -2.95 -13.51
C TYR A 43 6.38 -2.33 -12.71
N GLU A 44 7.62 -2.48 -13.19
CA GLU A 44 8.80 -1.85 -12.57
C GLU A 44 8.70 -0.32 -12.61
N TRP A 45 8.21 0.22 -13.73
CA TRP A 45 8.03 1.66 -13.85
C TRP A 45 6.82 2.15 -13.05
N ALA A 46 5.74 1.37 -12.97
CA ALA A 46 4.61 1.68 -12.12
C ALA A 46 5.03 1.73 -10.64
N ARG A 47 5.78 0.74 -10.17
CA ARG A 47 6.33 0.68 -8.82
C ARG A 47 7.27 1.85 -8.52
N TRP A 48 8.23 2.12 -9.42
CA TRP A 48 9.12 3.25 -9.29
C TRP A 48 8.35 4.58 -9.31
N GLY A 49 7.39 4.75 -10.22
CA GLY A 49 6.55 5.95 -10.34
C GLY A 49 5.76 6.23 -9.07
N ALA A 50 5.19 5.19 -8.47
CA ALA A 50 4.51 5.34 -7.20
C ALA A 50 5.47 5.67 -6.04
N SER A 51 6.67 5.04 -5.99
CA SER A 51 7.69 5.42 -5.00
C SER A 51 8.05 6.90 -5.10
N GLN A 52 8.22 7.43 -6.33
CA GLN A 52 8.47 8.86 -6.55
C GLN A 52 7.27 9.73 -6.18
N ALA A 53 6.06 9.26 -6.42
CA ALA A 53 4.85 9.99 -6.04
C ALA A 53 4.71 10.07 -4.51
N TYR A 54 5.03 9.03 -3.77
CA TYR A 54 5.10 9.08 -2.30
C TYR A 54 6.14 10.10 -1.82
N GLU A 55 7.31 10.20 -2.46
CA GLU A 55 8.32 11.23 -2.12
C GLU A 55 7.83 12.66 -2.40
N LEU A 56 7.11 12.86 -3.51
CA LEU A 56 6.72 14.19 -3.95
C LEU A 56 5.44 14.71 -3.28
N PHE A 57 4.52 13.82 -2.93
CA PHE A 57 3.16 14.18 -2.56
C PHE A 57 2.81 13.89 -1.10
N LEU A 58 3.48 12.93 -0.43
CA LEU A 58 3.42 12.79 1.02
C LEU A 58 4.15 13.92 1.76
N LEU A 59 4.85 14.77 1.03
CA LEU A 59 5.54 15.93 1.59
C LEU A 59 4.76 17.25 1.39
N GLY A 60 3.55 17.23 0.80
CA GLY A 60 2.80 18.43 0.43
C GLY A 60 1.35 18.48 0.94
N LYS A 61 0.68 19.62 0.70
CA LYS A 61 -0.72 19.88 1.08
C LYS A 61 -1.77 18.97 0.41
N THR A 62 -1.33 18.04 -0.45
CA THR A 62 -2.19 17.17 -1.27
C THR A 62 -2.19 15.71 -0.82
N THR A 63 -1.75 15.43 0.40
CA THR A 63 -1.55 14.05 0.88
C THR A 63 -2.84 13.25 0.95
N SER A 64 -3.94 13.85 1.43
CA SER A 64 -5.23 13.16 1.45
C SER A 64 -5.71 12.81 0.05
N GLU A 65 -5.50 13.70 -0.94
CA GLU A 65 -5.80 13.44 -2.35
C GLU A 65 -4.88 12.35 -2.92
N PHE A 66 -3.62 12.33 -2.50
CA PHE A 66 -2.67 11.30 -2.93
C PHE A 66 -3.04 9.93 -2.37
N ILE A 67 -3.34 9.82 -1.08
CA ILE A 67 -3.80 8.58 -0.46
C ILE A 67 -5.08 8.09 -1.15
N GLY A 68 -6.04 8.96 -1.39
CA GLY A 68 -7.25 8.64 -2.14
C GLY A 68 -6.96 8.16 -3.57
N ALA A 69 -5.99 8.77 -4.27
CA ALA A 69 -5.59 8.35 -5.60
C ALA A 69 -4.85 7.00 -5.60
N GLU A 70 -4.03 6.73 -4.59
CA GLU A 70 -3.31 5.45 -4.43
C GLU A 70 -4.28 4.32 -4.08
N THR A 71 -5.25 4.55 -3.19
CA THR A 71 -6.28 3.56 -2.89
C THR A 71 -7.18 3.31 -4.09
N ALA A 72 -7.59 4.33 -4.83
CA ALA A 72 -8.36 4.18 -6.05
C ALA A 72 -7.59 3.42 -7.15
N ALA A 73 -6.27 3.64 -7.30
CA ALA A 73 -5.43 2.87 -8.22
C ALA A 73 -5.32 1.39 -7.79
N THR A 74 -5.30 1.16 -6.48
CA THR A 74 -5.33 -0.19 -5.90
C THR A 74 -6.67 -0.88 -6.14
N ASP A 75 -7.79 -0.18 -5.93
CA ASP A 75 -9.14 -0.71 -6.20
C ASP A 75 -9.31 -1.06 -7.68
N ALA A 76 -8.84 -0.20 -8.59
CA ALA A 76 -8.86 -0.48 -10.02
C ALA A 76 -8.01 -1.72 -10.39
N MET A 77 -6.87 -1.93 -9.73
CA MET A 77 -6.08 -3.16 -9.87
C MET A 77 -6.85 -4.38 -9.37
N VAL A 78 -7.55 -4.26 -8.24
CA VAL A 78 -8.40 -5.33 -7.69
C VAL A 78 -9.51 -5.68 -8.69
N ASP A 79 -10.18 -4.68 -9.27
CA ASP A 79 -11.23 -4.88 -10.26
C ASP A 79 -10.67 -5.56 -11.54
N GLU A 80 -9.51 -5.12 -12.03
CA GLU A 80 -8.83 -5.78 -13.17
C GLU A 80 -8.50 -7.24 -12.86
N LEU A 81 -7.97 -7.53 -11.66
CA LEU A 81 -7.63 -8.89 -11.24
C LEU A 81 -8.87 -9.77 -11.09
N ASN A 82 -9.97 -9.22 -10.59
CA ASN A 82 -11.24 -9.94 -10.46
C ASN A 82 -11.96 -10.13 -11.80
N SER A 83 -11.69 -9.28 -12.80
CA SER A 83 -12.23 -9.41 -14.16
C SER A 83 -11.50 -10.44 -15.03
N ILE A 84 -10.45 -11.10 -14.52
CA ILE A 84 -9.74 -12.14 -15.27
C ILE A 84 -10.72 -13.27 -15.60
N GLU A 85 -11.05 -13.44 -16.89
CA GLU A 85 -11.87 -14.56 -17.35
C GLU A 85 -11.13 -15.89 -17.19
N PHE A 86 -11.76 -16.83 -16.53
CA PHE A 86 -11.28 -18.20 -16.34
C PHE A 86 -12.20 -19.17 -17.05
N PRO A 87 -11.67 -20.34 -17.47
CA PRO A 87 -12.52 -21.40 -18.02
C PRO A 87 -13.64 -21.75 -17.01
N PRO A 88 -14.90 -21.90 -17.43
CA PRO A 88 -15.96 -22.37 -16.55
C PRO A 88 -15.64 -23.77 -16.01
N ASP A 89 -16.02 -24.05 -14.78
CA ASP A 89 -16.04 -25.38 -14.15
C ASP A 89 -14.70 -25.96 -13.63
N GLN A 90 -13.74 -25.14 -13.21
CA GLN A 90 -12.62 -25.66 -12.43
C GLN A 90 -12.96 -25.64 -10.92
N VAL A 91 -13.63 -26.70 -10.45
CA VAL A 91 -13.80 -27.00 -9.02
C VAL A 91 -12.59 -27.81 -8.58
N ASP A 92 -11.87 -27.36 -7.53
CA ASP A 92 -10.66 -28.02 -7.01
C ASP A 92 -9.53 -28.24 -8.02
N VAL A 93 -8.84 -27.18 -8.38
CA VAL A 93 -7.57 -27.32 -9.12
C VAL A 93 -6.40 -27.21 -8.15
N SER A 94 -6.03 -28.33 -7.55
CA SER A 94 -4.66 -28.52 -7.06
C SER A 94 -3.76 -28.76 -8.29
N SER A 95 -3.46 -27.73 -9.06
CA SER A 95 -2.55 -27.86 -10.17
C SER A 95 -1.25 -27.16 -9.85
N ASP A 96 -0.28 -27.93 -9.37
CA ASP A 96 1.12 -27.60 -9.49
C ASP A 96 1.51 -27.70 -10.98
N LYS A 97 1.03 -26.75 -11.76
CA LYS A 97 1.56 -26.51 -13.09
C LYS A 97 2.59 -25.42 -12.95
N GLY A 98 3.84 -25.80 -12.74
CA GLY A 98 5.00 -24.91 -12.77
C GLY A 98 5.23 -24.26 -14.15
N GLU A 99 4.17 -24.12 -14.94
CA GLU A 99 4.17 -23.47 -16.24
C GLU A 99 4.09 -21.96 -16.07
N ASP A 100 5.05 -21.25 -16.67
CA ASP A 100 5.05 -19.80 -16.72
C ASP A 100 3.80 -19.28 -17.45
N GLY A 101 3.16 -18.25 -16.90
CA GLY A 101 1.95 -17.63 -17.46
C GLY A 101 0.68 -18.46 -17.32
N ALA A 102 0.67 -19.51 -16.48
CA ALA A 102 -0.51 -20.32 -16.24
C ALA A 102 -1.73 -19.49 -15.84
N ARG A 103 -2.93 -19.89 -16.31
CA ARG A 103 -4.20 -19.28 -15.93
C ARG A 103 -5.02 -20.30 -15.15
N ILE A 104 -5.36 -19.94 -13.92
CA ILE A 104 -6.08 -20.84 -13.01
C ILE A 104 -7.24 -20.07 -12.40
N GLY A 105 -8.46 -20.60 -12.49
CA GLY A 105 -9.65 -19.97 -11.95
C GLY A 105 -10.56 -20.95 -11.24
N SER A 106 -11.30 -20.47 -10.25
CA SER A 106 -12.33 -21.25 -9.57
C SER A 106 -13.48 -20.36 -9.12
N SER A 107 -14.70 -20.86 -9.29
CA SER A 107 -15.91 -20.27 -8.71
C SER A 107 -16.44 -21.09 -7.51
N GLY A 108 -15.80 -22.21 -7.20
CA GLY A 108 -16.19 -23.08 -6.10
C GLY A 108 -15.88 -22.52 -4.72
N ASN A 109 -16.79 -22.73 -3.76
CA ASN A 109 -16.51 -22.39 -2.37
C ASN A 109 -15.43 -23.30 -1.79
N GLY A 110 -14.52 -22.70 -1.02
CA GLY A 110 -13.41 -23.43 -0.41
C GLY A 110 -12.34 -23.88 -1.41
N ALA A 111 -12.33 -23.37 -2.64
CA ALA A 111 -11.36 -23.75 -3.65
C ALA A 111 -9.92 -23.59 -3.15
N GLN A 112 -9.07 -24.57 -3.47
CA GLN A 112 -7.63 -24.53 -3.15
C GLN A 112 -6.84 -24.44 -4.45
N ILE A 113 -6.10 -23.34 -4.62
CA ILE A 113 -5.38 -23.06 -5.87
C ILE A 113 -3.92 -22.77 -5.55
N GLY A 114 -3.01 -23.46 -6.24
CA GLY A 114 -1.57 -23.24 -6.12
C GLY A 114 -0.89 -23.06 -7.48
N SER A 115 0.15 -22.22 -7.53
CA SER A 115 1.01 -22.10 -8.71
C SER A 115 2.46 -21.80 -8.32
N SER A 116 3.41 -22.44 -9.01
CA SER A 116 4.84 -22.13 -8.92
C SER A 116 5.38 -21.44 -10.17
N GLY A 117 4.58 -21.33 -11.25
CA GLY A 117 4.98 -20.68 -12.50
C GLY A 117 5.10 -19.16 -12.39
N ASN A 118 6.09 -18.56 -13.07
CA ASN A 118 6.23 -17.12 -13.16
C ASN A 118 5.10 -16.51 -14.00
N GLY A 119 4.64 -15.32 -13.61
CA GLY A 119 3.57 -14.62 -14.32
C GLY A 119 2.21 -15.33 -14.29
N ALA A 120 2.02 -16.29 -13.39
CA ALA A 120 0.75 -16.99 -13.26
C ALA A 120 -0.38 -16.02 -12.93
N ARG A 121 -1.56 -16.28 -13.51
CA ARG A 121 -2.80 -15.53 -13.24
C ARG A 121 -3.76 -16.44 -12.52
N ILE A 122 -4.14 -16.06 -11.31
CA ILE A 122 -4.99 -16.88 -10.45
C ILE A 122 -6.17 -16.06 -9.98
N GLY A 123 -7.37 -16.61 -10.11
CA GLY A 123 -8.58 -15.93 -9.66
C GLY A 123 -9.56 -16.86 -8.96
N SER A 124 -10.32 -16.29 -8.01
CA SER A 124 -11.41 -17.01 -7.38
C SER A 124 -12.58 -16.07 -7.06
N SER A 125 -13.79 -16.55 -7.31
CA SER A 125 -15.02 -15.86 -6.88
C SER A 125 -15.77 -16.61 -5.77
N GLY A 126 -15.28 -17.79 -5.38
CA GLY A 126 -15.89 -18.62 -4.33
C GLY A 126 -15.60 -18.10 -2.92
N TYR A 127 -16.53 -18.34 -2.01
CA TYR A 127 -16.37 -18.10 -0.58
C TYR A 127 -15.22 -18.97 0.00
N GLY A 128 -14.38 -18.39 0.86
CA GLY A 128 -13.34 -19.12 1.59
C GLY A 128 -12.23 -19.71 0.71
N ALA A 129 -12.00 -19.18 -0.48
CA ALA A 129 -10.95 -19.67 -1.37
C ALA A 129 -9.55 -19.52 -0.74
N ARG A 130 -8.69 -20.52 -0.95
CA ARG A 130 -7.27 -20.51 -0.55
C ARG A 130 -6.40 -20.47 -1.78
N ILE A 131 -5.60 -19.42 -1.92
CA ILE A 131 -4.79 -19.19 -3.11
C ILE A 131 -3.34 -18.99 -2.72
N GLY A 132 -2.42 -19.74 -3.32
CA GLY A 132 -0.99 -19.62 -3.10
C GLY A 132 -0.19 -19.48 -4.39
N SER A 133 0.84 -18.63 -4.39
CA SER A 133 1.81 -18.58 -5.49
C SER A 133 3.25 -18.41 -5.00
N SER A 134 4.18 -19.16 -5.60
CA SER A 134 5.61 -18.95 -5.37
C SER A 134 6.34 -18.39 -6.60
N GLY A 135 5.66 -18.28 -7.74
CA GLY A 135 6.24 -17.69 -8.95
C GLY A 135 6.37 -16.16 -8.87
N ASN A 136 7.40 -15.63 -9.53
CA ASN A 136 7.57 -14.18 -9.67
C ASN A 136 6.46 -13.59 -10.56
N ASP A 137 6.12 -12.30 -10.31
CA ASP A 137 5.15 -11.54 -11.09
C ASP A 137 3.76 -12.21 -11.19
N ALA A 138 3.41 -13.05 -10.19
CA ALA A 138 2.11 -13.67 -10.13
C ALA A 138 1.01 -12.62 -9.90
N ARG A 139 -0.12 -12.81 -10.56
CA ARG A 139 -1.32 -12.01 -10.40
C ARG A 139 -2.41 -12.83 -9.74
N ILE A 140 -2.87 -12.39 -8.58
CA ILE A 140 -3.85 -13.14 -7.78
C ILE A 140 -5.01 -12.24 -7.45
N GLY A 141 -6.22 -12.65 -7.83
CA GLY A 141 -7.45 -11.93 -7.54
C GLY A 141 -8.46 -12.80 -6.80
N SER A 142 -9.24 -12.20 -5.88
CA SER A 142 -10.38 -12.85 -5.28
C SER A 142 -11.53 -11.88 -5.04
N SER A 143 -12.74 -12.25 -5.45
CA SER A 143 -13.96 -11.50 -5.12
C SER A 143 -14.81 -12.18 -4.05
N GLY A 144 -14.44 -13.39 -3.63
CA GLY A 144 -15.15 -14.11 -2.56
C GLY A 144 -14.75 -13.60 -1.17
N ASN A 145 -15.72 -13.61 -0.23
CA ASN A 145 -15.44 -13.31 1.17
C ASN A 145 -14.55 -14.40 1.81
N ASP A 146 -13.86 -14.05 2.88
CA ASP A 146 -12.97 -14.93 3.66
C ASP A 146 -11.85 -15.58 2.82
N ALA A 147 -11.47 -14.98 1.70
CA ALA A 147 -10.38 -15.48 0.88
C ALA A 147 -9.04 -15.44 1.64
N GLN A 148 -8.26 -16.50 1.51
CA GLN A 148 -6.90 -16.58 2.03
C GLN A 148 -5.91 -16.58 0.86
N ILE A 149 -5.08 -15.56 0.76
CA ILE A 149 -4.20 -15.36 -0.38
C ILE A 149 -2.75 -15.21 0.09
N GLY A 150 -1.85 -16.01 -0.46
CA GLY A 150 -0.42 -15.94 -0.13
C GLY A 150 0.46 -15.89 -1.37
N SER A 151 1.53 -15.08 -1.32
CA SER A 151 2.57 -15.09 -2.35
C SER A 151 3.97 -14.96 -1.75
N SER A 152 4.92 -15.73 -2.27
CA SER A 152 6.34 -15.59 -1.92
C SER A 152 7.20 -15.12 -3.10
N GLY A 153 6.63 -14.99 -4.29
CA GLY A 153 7.33 -14.51 -5.47
C GLY A 153 7.63 -13.01 -5.45
N TYR A 154 8.70 -12.61 -6.14
CA TYR A 154 9.01 -11.20 -6.39
C TYR A 154 7.94 -10.54 -7.24
N GLY A 155 7.60 -9.28 -6.96
CA GLY A 155 6.71 -8.48 -7.82
C GLY A 155 5.25 -8.93 -7.87
N ALA A 156 4.80 -9.80 -6.97
CA ALA A 156 3.43 -10.31 -6.98
C ALA A 156 2.39 -9.18 -6.86
N GLN A 157 1.32 -9.29 -7.63
CA GLN A 157 0.15 -8.43 -7.53
C GLN A 157 -1.01 -9.23 -6.91
N ILE A 158 -1.55 -8.75 -5.81
CA ILE A 158 -2.58 -9.47 -5.05
C ILE A 158 -3.74 -8.52 -4.79
N GLY A 159 -4.94 -8.92 -5.16
CA GLY A 159 -6.14 -8.13 -4.95
C GLY A 159 -7.28 -8.93 -4.33
N SER A 160 -8.07 -8.28 -3.46
CA SER A 160 -9.32 -8.83 -2.96
C SER A 160 -10.40 -7.77 -2.82
N SER A 161 -11.61 -8.06 -3.30
CA SER A 161 -12.80 -7.23 -3.04
C SER A 161 -13.77 -7.87 -2.04
N GLY A 162 -13.50 -9.10 -1.61
CA GLY A 162 -14.31 -9.78 -0.60
C GLY A 162 -14.00 -9.28 0.81
N ASN A 163 -15.02 -9.26 1.68
CA ASN A 163 -14.83 -8.95 3.09
C ASN A 163 -14.00 -10.03 3.80
N ASP A 164 -13.34 -9.63 4.89
CA ASP A 164 -12.56 -10.51 5.77
C ASP A 164 -11.43 -11.27 5.06
N ALA A 165 -10.95 -10.75 3.92
CA ALA A 165 -9.86 -11.35 3.20
C ALA A 165 -8.55 -11.33 4.01
N GLN A 166 -7.80 -12.43 3.97
CA GLN A 166 -6.48 -12.54 4.57
C GLN A 166 -5.43 -12.61 3.47
N ILE A 167 -4.55 -11.62 3.41
CA ILE A 167 -3.58 -11.49 2.32
C ILE A 167 -2.17 -11.41 2.88
N GLY A 168 -1.28 -12.29 2.44
CA GLY A 168 0.11 -12.29 2.86
C GLY A 168 1.09 -12.31 1.69
N SER A 169 2.18 -11.54 1.81
CA SER A 169 3.30 -11.63 0.87
C SER A 169 4.66 -11.57 1.58
N SER A 170 5.57 -12.46 1.20
CA SER A 170 6.98 -12.38 1.61
C SER A 170 7.91 -11.95 0.46
N GLY A 171 7.38 -11.79 -0.74
CA GLY A 171 8.15 -11.34 -1.91
C GLY A 171 8.44 -9.84 -1.88
N ASN A 172 9.64 -9.44 -2.33
CA ASN A 172 9.98 -8.03 -2.47
C ASN A 172 9.16 -7.39 -3.59
N GLY A 173 8.81 -6.12 -3.43
CA GLY A 173 8.08 -5.35 -4.42
C GLY A 173 6.64 -5.80 -4.63
N ALA A 174 6.06 -6.55 -3.70
CA ALA A 174 4.67 -6.97 -3.80
C ALA A 174 3.72 -5.77 -3.79
N GLN A 175 2.69 -5.83 -4.61
CA GLN A 175 1.57 -4.89 -4.61
C GLN A 175 0.35 -5.61 -4.08
N ILE A 176 -0.23 -5.09 -3.00
CA ILE A 176 -1.34 -5.74 -2.31
C ILE A 176 -2.48 -4.75 -2.15
N GLY A 177 -3.67 -5.14 -2.56
CA GLY A 177 -4.86 -4.32 -2.45
C GLY A 177 -6.04 -5.05 -1.84
N SER A 178 -6.86 -4.31 -1.08
CA SER A 178 -8.16 -4.78 -0.64
C SER A 178 -9.19 -3.66 -0.61
N SER A 179 -10.36 -3.92 -1.18
CA SER A 179 -11.53 -3.03 -1.05
C SER A 179 -12.61 -3.57 -0.12
N GLY A 180 -12.46 -4.80 0.37
CA GLY A 180 -13.38 -5.40 1.34
C GLY A 180 -13.14 -4.93 2.77
N ASN A 181 -14.20 -4.84 3.56
CA ASN A 181 -14.09 -4.52 4.99
C ASN A 181 -13.43 -5.68 5.77
N GLY A 182 -12.80 -5.36 6.89
CA GLY A 182 -12.18 -6.34 7.77
C GLY A 182 -10.94 -7.02 7.19
N ALA A 183 -10.38 -6.55 6.09
CA ALA A 183 -9.24 -7.18 5.44
C ALA A 183 -8.01 -7.20 6.36
N ARG A 184 -7.30 -8.33 6.38
CA ARG A 184 -6.03 -8.49 7.08
C ARG A 184 -4.91 -8.64 6.06
N ILE A 185 -3.98 -7.69 6.04
CA ILE A 185 -2.92 -7.64 5.04
C ILE A 185 -1.56 -7.64 5.71
N GLY A 186 -0.69 -8.56 5.32
CA GLY A 186 0.68 -8.65 5.83
C GLY A 186 1.72 -8.70 4.73
N SER A 187 2.83 -7.97 4.90
CA SER A 187 3.99 -8.09 4.03
C SER A 187 5.31 -8.07 4.81
N SER A 188 6.23 -8.98 4.45
CA SER A 188 7.59 -8.97 4.99
C SER A 188 8.65 -8.63 3.91
N GLY A 189 8.24 -8.45 2.66
CA GLY A 189 9.15 -8.08 1.57
C GLY A 189 9.56 -6.61 1.59
N TYR A 190 10.74 -6.30 1.06
CA TYR A 190 11.18 -4.91 0.83
C TYR A 190 10.29 -4.23 -0.20
N ASP A 191 10.11 -2.91 -0.05
CA ASP A 191 9.39 -2.04 -1.00
C ASP A 191 7.97 -2.54 -1.33
N ALA A 192 7.33 -3.20 -0.38
CA ALA A 192 5.94 -3.63 -0.54
C ALA A 192 5.01 -2.40 -0.58
N ARG A 193 4.02 -2.46 -1.45
CA ARG A 193 2.97 -1.45 -1.56
C ARG A 193 1.65 -2.07 -1.14
N ILE A 194 1.01 -1.47 -0.16
CA ILE A 194 -0.22 -2.00 0.44
C ILE A 194 -1.28 -0.90 0.42
N GLY A 195 -2.42 -1.17 -0.17
CA GLY A 195 -3.57 -0.27 -0.17
C GLY A 195 -4.81 -0.95 0.40
N SER A 196 -5.62 -0.20 1.15
CA SER A 196 -6.94 -0.64 1.58
C SER A 196 -7.95 0.50 1.56
N SER A 197 -9.12 0.27 0.96
CA SER A 197 -10.25 1.21 1.03
C SER A 197 -11.38 0.72 1.95
N GLY A 198 -11.33 -0.53 2.39
CA GLY A 198 -12.31 -1.09 3.32
C GLY A 198 -12.12 -0.61 4.76
N ASN A 199 -13.23 -0.46 5.50
CA ASN A 199 -13.18 -0.16 6.93
C ASN A 199 -12.61 -1.33 7.73
N ASP A 200 -12.13 -1.06 8.94
CA ASP A 200 -11.59 -2.05 9.89
C ASP A 200 -10.40 -2.86 9.33
N ALA A 201 -9.69 -2.31 8.34
CA ALA A 201 -8.54 -2.99 7.75
C ALA A 201 -7.39 -3.11 8.76
N GLN A 202 -6.78 -4.29 8.83
CA GLN A 202 -5.58 -4.55 9.62
C GLN A 202 -4.39 -4.74 8.67
N ILE A 203 -3.42 -3.82 8.72
CA ILE A 203 -2.30 -3.81 7.78
C ILE A 203 -0.98 -3.88 8.54
N GLY A 204 -0.14 -4.86 8.23
CA GLY A 204 1.18 -5.03 8.82
C GLY A 204 2.29 -5.12 7.77
N SER A 205 3.41 -4.42 8.01
CA SER A 205 4.61 -4.60 7.19
C SER A 205 5.88 -4.63 8.05
N SER A 206 6.77 -5.59 7.77
CA SER A 206 8.09 -5.64 8.38
C SER A 206 9.24 -5.35 7.37
N GLY A 207 8.91 -5.16 6.10
CA GLY A 207 9.90 -4.82 5.07
C GLY A 207 10.32 -3.36 5.09
N ASN A 208 11.60 -3.10 4.80
CA ASN A 208 12.07 -1.72 4.63
C ASN A 208 11.44 -1.08 3.38
N GLY A 209 11.24 0.23 3.42
CA GLY A 209 10.68 1.00 2.32
C GLY A 209 9.20 0.73 2.05
N ALA A 210 8.48 0.05 2.95
CA ALA A 210 7.07 -0.24 2.76
C ALA A 210 6.24 1.04 2.59
N GLN A 211 5.31 1.00 1.66
CA GLN A 211 4.36 2.06 1.38
C GLN A 211 2.96 1.55 1.70
N ILE A 212 2.30 2.18 2.66
CA ILE A 212 1.01 1.73 3.18
C ILE A 212 0.01 2.87 3.08
N GLY A 213 -1.12 2.64 2.40
CA GLY A 213 -2.22 3.58 2.32
C GLY A 213 -3.52 2.96 2.80
N SER A 214 -4.31 3.70 3.58
CA SER A 214 -5.67 3.31 3.95
C SER A 214 -6.62 4.50 3.86
N SER A 215 -7.79 4.31 3.25
CA SER A 215 -8.85 5.32 3.24
C SER A 215 -10.09 4.89 4.03
N GLY A 216 -10.15 3.65 4.51
CA GLY A 216 -11.22 3.16 5.37
C GLY A 216 -11.08 3.65 6.83
N ASN A 217 -12.20 3.84 7.50
CA ASN A 217 -12.21 4.17 8.92
C ASN A 217 -11.75 2.99 9.79
N ASP A 218 -11.34 3.29 11.01
CA ASP A 218 -10.92 2.30 12.01
C ASP A 218 -9.76 1.39 11.55
N ALA A 219 -8.94 1.88 10.60
CA ALA A 219 -7.81 1.13 10.10
C ALA A 219 -6.72 0.97 11.17
N GLN A 220 -6.20 -0.24 11.34
CA GLN A 220 -5.06 -0.54 12.20
C GLN A 220 -3.83 -0.82 11.33
N ILE A 221 -2.80 0.02 11.44
CA ILE A 221 -1.63 -0.04 10.58
C ILE A 221 -0.37 -0.20 11.42
N GLY A 222 0.41 -1.24 11.17
CA GLY A 222 1.69 -1.48 11.83
C GLY A 222 2.85 -1.57 10.84
N SER A 223 3.97 -0.90 11.13
CA SER A 223 5.20 -1.08 10.38
C SER A 223 6.43 -1.19 11.28
N SER A 224 7.32 -2.15 10.99
CA SER A 224 8.61 -2.27 11.68
C SER A 224 9.82 -2.05 10.76
N GLY A 225 9.59 -1.79 9.47
CA GLY A 225 10.66 -1.57 8.50
C GLY A 225 11.25 -0.16 8.56
N TYR A 226 12.53 -0.03 8.20
CA TYR A 226 13.18 1.27 8.02
C TYR A 226 12.55 2.05 6.85
N GLY A 227 12.36 3.37 7.03
CA GLY A 227 11.90 4.25 5.97
C GLY A 227 10.46 3.98 5.49
N ALA A 228 9.62 3.40 6.34
CA ALA A 228 8.22 3.15 5.99
C ALA A 228 7.46 4.45 5.76
N ARG A 229 6.58 4.45 4.76
CA ARG A 229 5.67 5.54 4.46
C ARG A 229 4.25 5.07 4.71
N ILE A 230 3.57 5.70 5.65
CA ILE A 230 2.24 5.31 6.10
C ILE A 230 1.31 6.48 5.93
N GLY A 231 0.23 6.29 5.19
CA GLY A 231 -0.83 7.27 5.04
C GLY A 231 -2.19 6.68 5.43
N SER A 232 -2.97 7.42 6.21
CA SER A 232 -4.36 7.12 6.46
C SER A 232 -5.22 8.38 6.36
N SER A 233 -6.27 8.31 5.55
CA SER A 233 -7.28 9.39 5.44
C SER A 233 -8.61 9.01 6.08
N GLY A 234 -8.77 7.78 6.54
CA GLY A 234 -9.93 7.35 7.31
C GLY A 234 -9.86 7.82 8.75
N ASN A 235 -11.03 8.07 9.35
CA ASN A 235 -11.13 8.48 10.75
C ASN A 235 -10.78 7.32 11.70
N ASP A 236 -10.42 7.66 12.92
CA ASP A 236 -10.14 6.73 14.01
C ASP A 236 -9.02 5.71 13.68
N ALA A 237 -8.10 6.06 12.77
CA ALA A 237 -7.00 5.18 12.40
C ALA A 237 -5.99 5.03 13.55
N GLN A 238 -5.52 3.83 13.77
CA GLN A 238 -4.48 3.50 14.74
C GLN A 238 -3.19 3.09 14.01
N ILE A 239 -2.13 3.87 14.17
CA ILE A 239 -0.89 3.67 13.44
C ILE A 239 0.26 3.42 14.41
N GLY A 240 0.90 2.26 14.28
CA GLY A 240 2.11 1.89 15.01
C GLY A 240 3.33 1.82 14.10
N SER A 241 4.45 2.43 14.52
CA SER A 241 5.73 2.30 13.81
C SER A 241 6.87 2.03 14.78
N SER A 242 7.59 0.92 14.57
CA SER A 242 8.82 0.63 15.34
C SER A 242 10.10 0.75 14.50
N GLY A 243 9.97 0.99 13.20
CA GLY A 243 11.10 1.28 12.31
C GLY A 243 11.57 2.72 12.42
N ASN A 244 12.85 2.95 12.09
CA ASN A 244 13.38 4.30 12.04
C ASN A 244 13.04 5.00 10.70
N ASP A 245 13.10 6.34 10.72
CA ASP A 245 12.86 7.23 9.58
C ASP A 245 11.47 7.04 8.94
N ALA A 246 10.49 6.64 9.75
CA ALA A 246 9.12 6.52 9.26
C ALA A 246 8.54 7.91 8.92
N ARG A 247 7.76 7.95 7.85
CA ARG A 247 6.94 9.11 7.49
C ARG A 247 5.48 8.71 7.63
N ILE A 248 4.76 9.40 8.52
CA ILE A 248 3.40 9.05 8.88
C ILE A 248 2.49 10.23 8.64
N GLU A 249 1.41 9.99 7.93
CA GLU A 249 0.33 10.94 7.75
C GLU A 249 -1.00 10.29 8.14
N ALA A 250 -1.51 10.68 9.29
CA ALA A 250 -2.80 10.28 9.82
C ALA A 250 -3.78 11.46 9.66
N ALA A 251 -4.24 11.67 8.42
CA ALA A 251 -5.05 12.86 8.05
C ALA A 251 -6.52 12.76 8.46
N GLY A 252 -7.01 11.56 8.80
CA GLY A 252 -8.36 11.37 9.31
C GLY A 252 -8.53 11.91 10.74
N GLU A 253 -9.79 12.21 11.09
CA GLU A 253 -10.12 12.69 12.44
C GLU A 253 -9.81 11.62 13.50
N ASN A 254 -9.44 12.07 14.71
CA ASN A 254 -9.22 11.26 15.91
C ASN A 254 -8.19 10.14 15.77
N SER A 255 -7.31 10.21 14.78
CA SER A 255 -6.31 9.18 14.54
C SER A 255 -5.23 9.19 15.63
N VAL A 256 -4.73 8.00 15.98
CA VAL A 256 -3.70 7.80 17.01
C VAL A 256 -2.43 7.24 16.38
N VAL A 257 -1.29 7.88 16.66
CA VAL A 257 0.02 7.43 16.20
C VAL A 257 0.92 7.08 17.38
N ALA A 258 1.46 5.87 17.40
CA ALA A 258 2.45 5.43 18.39
C ALA A 258 3.74 4.96 17.69
N ALA A 259 4.85 5.62 17.96
CA ALA A 259 6.13 5.23 17.44
C ALA A 259 7.05 4.67 18.53
N ALA A 260 7.86 3.66 18.18
CA ALA A 260 8.97 3.17 18.99
C ALA A 260 10.32 3.42 18.31
N GLY A 261 10.33 3.72 17.01
CA GLY A 261 11.49 4.20 16.25
C GLY A 261 11.37 5.67 15.88
N SER A 262 12.40 6.24 15.28
CA SER A 262 12.38 7.64 14.86
C SER A 262 11.33 7.91 13.77
N ILE A 263 10.74 9.09 13.82
CA ILE A 263 9.83 9.58 12.78
C ILE A 263 10.50 10.76 12.08
N ALA A 264 10.67 10.65 10.77
CA ALA A 264 11.19 11.72 9.93
C ALA A 264 10.13 12.79 9.63
N ARG A 265 8.85 12.41 9.58
CA ARG A 265 7.72 13.30 9.32
C ARG A 265 6.44 12.75 9.93
N LEU A 266 5.68 13.62 10.59
CA LEU A 266 4.38 13.33 11.18
C LEU A 266 3.38 14.41 10.76
N VAL A 267 2.21 13.98 10.29
CA VAL A 267 1.03 14.84 10.10
C VAL A 267 -0.15 14.19 10.79
N LEU A 268 -0.94 15.00 11.49
CA LEU A 268 -2.15 14.56 12.18
C LEU A 268 -3.37 15.34 11.66
N GLY A 269 -4.51 14.65 11.57
CA GLY A 269 -5.82 15.28 11.34
C GLY A 269 -6.42 15.85 12.61
N GLU A 270 -7.60 16.46 12.51
CA GLU A 270 -8.35 17.03 13.64
C GLU A 270 -8.57 16.00 14.75
N GLY A 271 -8.37 16.41 16.01
CA GLY A 271 -8.51 15.53 17.17
C GLY A 271 -7.43 14.43 17.27
N GLY A 272 -6.48 14.40 16.35
CA GLY A 272 -5.43 13.40 16.32
C GLY A 272 -4.39 13.59 17.42
N CYS A 273 -3.73 12.49 17.82
CA CYS A 273 -2.64 12.52 18.79
C CYS A 273 -1.50 11.57 18.43
N ALA A 274 -0.28 11.87 18.92
CA ALA A 274 0.89 11.04 18.68
C ALA A 274 1.80 10.94 19.90
N ALA A 275 2.52 9.79 20.00
CA ALA A 275 3.66 9.58 20.87
C ALA A 275 4.89 9.19 20.04
N VAL A 276 5.96 10.00 20.10
CA VAL A 276 7.17 9.84 19.30
C VAL A 276 8.40 9.80 20.20
N PRO A 277 9.28 8.81 20.08
CA PRO A 277 10.48 8.75 20.91
C PRO A 277 11.54 9.75 20.44
N TYR A 278 12.28 10.31 21.40
CA TYR A 278 13.48 11.09 21.19
C TYR A 278 14.54 10.77 22.24
N HIS A 279 15.79 11.11 22.02
CA HIS A 279 16.88 10.88 22.96
C HIS A 279 17.35 12.22 23.55
N ASP A 280 17.23 12.38 24.88
CA ASP A 280 17.57 13.63 25.59
C ASP A 280 19.07 13.81 25.92
N GLY A 281 19.91 12.96 25.35
CA GLY A 281 21.34 12.89 25.65
C GLY A 281 21.71 11.81 26.69
N GLU A 282 20.77 11.41 27.54
CA GLU A 282 20.96 10.39 28.59
C GLU A 282 20.10 9.14 28.33
N ARG A 283 18.87 9.31 27.89
CA ARG A 283 17.90 8.21 27.71
C ARG A 283 16.83 8.54 26.67
N THR A 284 16.12 7.51 26.24
CA THR A 284 14.94 7.67 25.38
C THR A 284 13.75 8.15 26.21
N ARG A 285 13.05 9.14 25.69
CA ARG A 285 11.79 9.69 26.20
C ARG A 285 10.74 9.71 25.11
N PHE A 286 9.51 10.06 25.45
CA PHE A 286 8.43 10.29 24.50
C PHE A 286 8.01 11.76 24.48
N ALA A 287 7.96 12.33 23.28
CA ALA A 287 7.27 13.56 22.97
C ALA A 287 5.81 13.22 22.64
N LEU A 288 4.89 14.02 23.19
CA LEU A 288 3.45 13.83 22.95
C LEU A 288 2.90 15.01 22.16
N ALA A 289 2.18 14.74 21.08
CA ALA A 289 1.41 15.70 20.31
C ALA A 289 -0.07 15.43 20.47
N VAL A 290 -0.84 16.49 20.67
CA VAL A 290 -2.31 16.49 20.61
C VAL A 290 -2.71 17.69 19.76
N VAL A 291 -3.46 17.47 18.70
CA VAL A 291 -3.90 18.55 17.82
C VAL A 291 -4.79 19.52 18.60
N GLY A 292 -4.50 20.84 18.48
CA GLY A 292 -5.13 21.90 19.26
C GLY A 292 -4.40 22.25 20.56
N GLU A 293 -3.39 21.48 20.98
CA GLU A 293 -2.60 21.76 22.17
C GLU A 293 -1.14 22.09 21.82
N ASN A 294 -0.47 22.90 22.64
CA ASN A 294 0.96 23.24 22.55
C ASN A 294 1.43 23.69 21.15
N GLY A 295 0.56 24.29 20.35
CA GLY A 295 0.85 24.78 19.01
C GLY A 295 0.76 23.72 17.91
N ILE A 296 0.39 22.48 18.22
CA ILE A 296 0.18 21.43 17.23
C ILE A 296 -1.10 21.69 16.44
N GLN A 297 -1.00 21.78 15.13
CA GLN A 297 -2.11 22.07 14.22
C GLN A 297 -2.39 20.86 13.32
N ALA A 298 -3.66 20.66 12.97
CA ALA A 298 -4.06 19.65 12.01
C ALA A 298 -3.50 19.97 10.62
N GLY A 299 -3.07 18.93 9.89
CA GLY A 299 -2.55 19.05 8.53
C GLY A 299 -1.17 19.68 8.41
N VAL A 300 -0.51 20.01 9.51
CA VAL A 300 0.85 20.54 9.53
C VAL A 300 1.86 19.42 9.75
N ALA A 301 2.98 19.48 9.05
CA ALA A 301 4.04 18.50 9.14
C ALA A 301 5.02 18.83 10.28
N TYR A 302 5.34 17.83 11.10
CA TYR A 302 6.26 17.97 12.24
C TYR A 302 7.35 16.89 12.23
N SER A 303 8.51 17.24 12.77
CA SER A 303 9.51 16.31 13.28
C SER A 303 9.72 16.56 14.78
N VAL A 304 10.37 15.64 15.47
CA VAL A 304 10.73 15.80 16.88
C VAL A 304 12.24 16.08 16.97
N ASP A 305 12.60 17.18 17.64
CA ASP A 305 14.01 17.54 17.90
C ASP A 305 14.61 16.79 19.11
N ASP A 306 15.92 17.00 19.36
CA ASP A 306 16.63 16.38 20.47
C ASP A 306 16.15 16.83 21.87
N ASN A 307 15.33 17.89 21.94
CA ASN A 307 14.70 18.37 23.16
C ASN A 307 13.27 17.84 23.36
N GLY A 308 12.80 17.01 22.41
CA GLY A 308 11.44 16.47 22.43
C GLY A 308 10.37 17.49 22.03
N GLN A 309 10.74 18.56 21.31
CA GLN A 309 9.80 19.52 20.78
C GLN A 309 9.39 19.13 19.35
N PHE A 310 8.09 19.27 19.06
CA PHE A 310 7.61 19.18 17.70
C PHE A 310 7.95 20.44 16.94
N VAL A 311 8.76 20.31 15.90
CA VAL A 311 9.20 21.39 15.03
C VAL A 311 8.52 21.24 13.68
N GLU A 312 7.89 22.31 13.20
CA GLU A 312 7.28 22.35 11.87
C GLU A 312 8.34 22.17 10.80
N ILE A 313 8.04 21.31 9.83
CA ILE A 313 8.89 21.06 8.66
C ILE A 313 8.43 21.99 7.56
N GLU A 314 9.28 22.93 7.13
CA GLU A 314 9.06 23.71 5.91
C GLU A 314 9.14 22.77 4.69
N GLU A 315 8.17 22.88 3.79
CA GLU A 315 8.07 22.09 2.57
C GLU A 315 9.04 22.55 1.47
#